data_e27149a25cff5e71de277ebb096a739d
#
_entry.id   e27149a25cff5e71de277ebb096a739d
#
_cell.length_a   1.000
_cell.length_b   1.000
_cell.length_c   1.000
_cell.angle_alpha   90.00
_cell.angle_beta   90.00
_cell.angle_gamma   90.00
#
_symmetry.space_group_name_H-M   'P 1'
#
loop_
_entity.id
_entity.type
_entity.pdbx_description
1 polymer ?
#
loop_
_entity_poly.entity_id
_entity_poly.type
_entity_poly.pdbx_seq_one_letter_code
_entity_poly.pdbx_strand_id
1 'polypeptide(L)'
;MAIKILSVDDSRTIRLIVGKAFRPYDVILLEAANGEVGLATAAREKPDLVILDVTMPVMDGVTMLTKLKEDPALKAIPVIMLTAESGRENVLQIARLGVRDYLVKPFKEDQLLEKVGRCVTLEKRPATTAPA
;
A
#
# COMPACT_ATOMS: atom_id res chain seq x y z
N MET A 1 5.02 12.40 14.25
CA MET A 1 5.63 11.07 14.16
C MET A 1 5.49 10.51 12.76
N ALA A 2 6.50 9.82 12.31
CA ALA A 2 6.44 9.21 10.99
C ALA A 2 5.40 8.08 10.96
N ILE A 3 4.62 8.02 9.89
CA ILE A 3 3.72 6.91 9.66
C ILE A 3 4.44 5.82 8.88
N LYS A 4 4.02 4.57 9.07
CA LYS A 4 4.58 3.44 8.35
C LYS A 4 3.64 3.04 7.23
N ILE A 5 4.15 2.94 6.02
CA ILE A 5 3.39 2.48 4.86
C ILE A 5 4.10 1.27 4.27
N LEU A 6 3.37 0.18 4.08
CA LEU A 6 3.91 -1.04 3.48
C LEU A 6 3.49 -1.12 2.02
N SER A 7 4.46 -1.19 1.13
CA SER A 7 4.24 -1.37 -0.31
C SER A 7 4.54 -2.82 -0.67
N VAL A 8 3.53 -3.56 -1.11
CA VAL A 8 3.65 -4.96 -1.48
C VAL A 8 3.41 -5.10 -2.98
N ASP A 9 4.45 -5.37 -3.74
CA ASP A 9 4.39 -5.48 -5.19
C ASP A 9 5.63 -6.23 -5.66
N ASP A 10 5.48 -7.17 -6.57
CA ASP A 10 6.60 -7.91 -7.12
C ASP A 10 7.41 -7.07 -8.12
N SER A 11 6.85 -5.97 -8.60
CA SER A 11 7.54 -5.04 -9.50
C SER A 11 8.39 -4.05 -8.70
N ARG A 12 9.69 -4.16 -8.84
CA ARG A 12 10.60 -3.20 -8.25
C ARG A 12 10.34 -1.79 -8.76
N THR A 13 9.98 -1.66 -10.04
CA THR A 13 9.68 -0.37 -10.67
C THR A 13 8.50 0.30 -9.96
N ILE A 14 7.44 -0.45 -9.69
CA ILE A 14 6.28 0.09 -8.98
C ILE A 14 6.66 0.52 -7.57
N ARG A 15 7.43 -0.31 -6.86
CA ARG A 15 7.88 0.05 -5.51
C ARG A 15 8.73 1.32 -5.52
N LEU A 16 9.55 1.53 -6.56
CA LEU A 16 10.33 2.76 -6.70
C LEU A 16 9.45 3.98 -6.95
N ILE A 17 8.40 3.83 -7.77
CA ILE A 17 7.43 4.90 -8.02
C ILE A 17 6.73 5.28 -6.72
N VAL A 18 6.30 4.28 -5.96
CA VAL A 18 5.65 4.51 -4.66
C VAL A 18 6.61 5.22 -3.70
N GLY A 19 7.85 4.76 -3.63
CA GLY A 19 8.87 5.38 -2.78
C GLY A 19 9.13 6.82 -3.15
N LYS A 20 9.19 7.12 -4.44
CA LYS A 20 9.39 8.48 -4.91
C LYS A 20 8.23 9.39 -4.52
N ALA A 21 7.00 8.88 -4.60
CA ALA A 21 5.81 9.65 -4.23
C ALA A 21 5.85 10.08 -2.76
N PHE A 22 6.37 9.22 -1.87
CA PHE A 22 6.41 9.51 -0.44
C PHE A 22 7.67 10.25 0.02
N ARG A 23 8.64 10.47 -0.87
CA ARG A 23 9.90 11.10 -0.50
C ARG A 23 9.74 12.44 0.21
N PRO A 24 8.81 13.34 -0.20
CA PRO A 24 8.64 14.62 0.48
C PRO A 24 7.95 14.53 1.85
N TYR A 25 7.45 13.36 2.21
CA TYR A 25 6.63 13.19 3.41
C TYR A 25 7.36 12.42 4.50
N ASP A 26 6.92 12.60 5.74
CA ASP A 26 7.49 11.92 6.90
C ASP A 26 6.88 10.52 6.99
N VAL A 27 7.34 9.63 6.13
CA VAL A 27 6.85 8.26 5.98
C VAL A 27 8.02 7.30 6.07
N ILE A 28 7.83 6.24 6.85
CA ILE A 28 8.74 5.10 6.85
C ILE A 28 8.13 4.11 5.85
N LEU A 29 8.79 3.93 4.72
CA LEU A 29 8.32 3.01 3.69
C LEU A 29 8.92 1.63 3.89
N LEU A 30 8.04 0.64 4.03
CA LEU A 30 8.41 -0.76 4.11
C LEU A 30 8.06 -1.41 2.78
N GLU A 31 8.83 -2.37 2.33
CA GLU A 31 8.62 -3.02 1.04
C GLU A 31 8.59 -4.53 1.15
N ALA A 32 7.79 -5.15 0.33
CA ALA A 32 7.72 -6.60 0.21
C ALA A 32 7.46 -6.97 -1.25
N ALA A 33 8.08 -8.04 -1.72
CA ALA A 33 7.99 -8.46 -3.11
C ALA A 33 6.87 -9.46 -3.38
N ASN A 34 6.20 -9.94 -2.35
CA ASN A 34 5.06 -10.86 -2.50
C ASN A 34 4.20 -10.81 -1.25
N GLY A 35 3.04 -11.49 -1.32
CA GLY A 35 2.08 -11.47 -0.21
C GLY A 35 2.56 -12.15 1.06
N GLU A 36 3.39 -13.20 0.94
CA GLU A 36 3.91 -13.90 2.11
C GLU A 36 4.83 -13.00 2.92
N VAL A 37 5.79 -12.36 2.25
CA VAL A 37 6.69 -11.40 2.90
C VAL A 37 5.92 -10.20 3.41
N GLY A 38 4.93 -9.74 2.62
CA GLY A 38 4.09 -8.62 3.01
C GLY A 38 3.30 -8.89 4.28
N LEU A 39 2.72 -10.08 4.38
CA LEU A 39 1.95 -10.47 5.56
C LEU A 39 2.84 -10.55 6.80
N ALA A 40 4.03 -11.14 6.67
CA ALA A 40 4.98 -11.24 7.78
C ALA A 40 5.45 -9.85 8.21
N THR A 41 5.70 -8.95 7.25
CA THR A 41 6.10 -7.58 7.55
C THR A 41 4.98 -6.82 8.26
N ALA A 42 3.74 -6.98 7.79
CA ALA A 42 2.59 -6.33 8.42
C ALA A 42 2.42 -6.80 9.87
N ALA A 43 2.60 -8.09 10.12
CA ALA A 43 2.48 -8.63 11.47
C ALA A 43 3.55 -8.08 12.41
N ARG A 44 4.77 -7.92 11.90
CA ARG A 44 5.90 -7.44 12.70
C ARG A 44 5.87 -5.92 12.91
N GLU A 45 5.61 -5.17 11.84
CA GLU A 45 5.72 -3.71 11.86
C GLU A 45 4.41 -2.97 12.11
N LYS A 46 3.28 -3.62 11.89
CA LYS A 46 1.94 -3.05 12.04
C LYS A 46 1.84 -1.68 11.37
N PRO A 47 1.94 -1.64 10.02
CA PRO A 47 1.92 -0.38 9.30
C PRO A 47 0.58 0.35 9.44
N ASP A 48 0.59 1.64 9.17
CA ASP A 48 -0.62 2.46 9.21
C ASP A 48 -1.43 2.33 7.93
N LEU A 49 -0.81 1.85 6.85
CA LEU A 49 -1.45 1.66 5.55
C LEU A 49 -0.69 0.60 4.77
N VAL A 50 -1.41 -0.21 4.02
CA VAL A 50 -0.82 -1.17 3.08
C VAL A 50 -1.25 -0.81 1.67
N ILE A 51 -0.27 -0.69 0.76
CA ILE A 51 -0.50 -0.54 -0.68
C ILE A 51 -0.16 -1.90 -1.27
N LEU A 52 -1.15 -2.58 -1.85
CA LEU A 52 -1.07 -4.00 -2.15
C LEU A 52 -1.43 -4.30 -3.60
N ASP A 53 -0.48 -4.87 -4.33
CA ASP A 53 -0.72 -5.34 -5.69
C ASP A 53 -1.62 -6.58 -5.68
N VAL A 54 -2.53 -6.67 -6.65
CA VAL A 54 -3.44 -7.80 -6.75
C VAL A 54 -2.72 -9.06 -7.18
N THR A 55 -1.85 -8.95 -8.19
CA THR A 55 -1.22 -10.12 -8.82
C THR A 55 0.27 -10.20 -8.48
N MET A 56 0.66 -11.23 -7.75
CA MET A 56 2.04 -11.47 -7.34
C MET A 56 2.31 -12.96 -7.25
N PRO A 57 3.58 -13.41 -7.41
CA PRO A 57 3.93 -14.81 -7.21
C PRO A 57 3.91 -15.16 -5.71
N VAL A 58 3.98 -16.44 -5.40
CA VAL A 58 4.00 -17.02 -4.05
C VAL A 58 2.68 -16.84 -3.33
N MET A 59 2.30 -15.61 -3.03
CA MET A 59 0.99 -15.29 -2.45
C MET A 59 0.52 -13.99 -3.08
N ASP A 60 -0.65 -14.03 -3.74
CA ASP A 60 -1.21 -12.84 -4.39
C ASP A 60 -1.85 -11.88 -3.38
N GLY A 61 -2.26 -10.71 -3.89
CA GLY A 61 -2.83 -9.67 -3.04
C GLY A 61 -4.16 -10.04 -2.42
N VAL A 62 -5.00 -10.78 -3.15
CA VAL A 62 -6.32 -11.20 -2.63
C VAL A 62 -6.13 -12.13 -1.44
N THR A 63 -5.21 -13.09 -1.55
CA THR A 63 -4.92 -14.03 -0.48
C THR A 63 -4.32 -13.30 0.73
N MET A 64 -3.38 -12.39 0.50
CA MET A 64 -2.79 -11.60 1.57
C MET A 64 -3.85 -10.76 2.29
N LEU A 65 -4.73 -10.11 1.52
CA LEU A 65 -5.80 -9.29 2.08
C LEU A 65 -6.74 -10.14 2.94
N THR A 66 -7.11 -11.32 2.46
CA THR A 66 -7.96 -12.24 3.21
C THR A 66 -7.33 -12.57 4.56
N LYS A 67 -6.04 -12.90 4.55
CA LYS A 67 -5.32 -13.22 5.79
C LYS A 67 -5.20 -12.01 6.73
N LEU A 68 -5.00 -10.80 6.18
CA LEU A 68 -4.99 -9.59 7.00
C LEU A 68 -6.33 -9.40 7.71
N LYS A 69 -7.43 -9.62 6.98
CA LYS A 69 -8.78 -9.43 7.54
C LYS A 69 -9.16 -10.50 8.57
N GLU A 70 -8.52 -11.66 8.51
CA GLU A 70 -8.74 -12.72 9.48
C GLU A 70 -7.97 -12.50 10.79
N ASP A 71 -6.97 -11.63 10.78
CA ASP A 71 -6.15 -11.37 11.96
C ASP A 71 -6.69 -10.17 12.74
N PRO A 72 -7.15 -10.35 13.97
CA PRO A 72 -7.70 -9.24 14.76
C PRO A 72 -6.74 -8.07 14.97
N ALA A 73 -5.43 -8.33 14.94
CA ALA A 73 -4.43 -7.28 15.11
C ALA A 73 -4.20 -6.48 13.85
N LEU A 74 -4.56 -7.02 12.67
CA LEU A 74 -4.25 -6.43 11.37
C LEU A 74 -5.47 -5.99 10.57
N LYS A 75 -6.64 -6.51 10.90
CA LYS A 75 -7.85 -6.29 10.09
C LYS A 75 -8.26 -4.83 9.96
N ALA A 76 -7.88 -3.99 10.89
CA ALA A 76 -8.24 -2.57 10.87
C ALA A 76 -7.31 -1.71 10.02
N ILE A 77 -6.16 -2.25 9.59
CA ILE A 77 -5.22 -1.52 8.76
C ILE A 77 -5.85 -1.25 7.40
N PRO A 78 -5.94 0.01 6.96
CA PRO A 78 -6.50 0.31 5.65
C PRO A 78 -5.60 -0.21 4.54
N VAL A 79 -6.21 -0.74 3.48
CA VAL A 79 -5.52 -1.30 2.32
C VAL A 79 -6.00 -0.60 1.06
N ILE A 80 -5.04 -0.18 0.22
CA ILE A 80 -5.31 0.32 -1.12
C ILE A 80 -4.78 -0.74 -2.07
N MET A 81 -5.65 -1.28 -2.93
CA MET A 81 -5.22 -2.28 -3.91
C MET A 81 -4.74 -1.62 -5.19
N LEU A 82 -3.63 -2.11 -5.73
CA LEU A 82 -3.16 -1.73 -7.05
C LEU A 82 -3.54 -2.82 -8.03
N THR A 83 -4.21 -2.45 -9.11
CA THR A 83 -4.68 -3.43 -10.09
C THR A 83 -4.35 -2.97 -11.52
N ALA A 84 -4.00 -3.92 -12.38
CA ALA A 84 -3.81 -3.65 -13.79
C ALA A 84 -5.15 -3.64 -14.55
N GLU A 85 -6.23 -4.07 -13.89
CA GLU A 85 -7.52 -4.25 -14.52
C GLU A 85 -8.53 -3.22 -14.06
N SER A 86 -9.14 -2.52 -15.02
CA SER A 86 -10.13 -1.49 -14.74
C SER A 86 -11.57 -1.96 -15.02
N GLY A 87 -11.75 -3.22 -15.38
CA GLY A 87 -13.08 -3.77 -15.69
C GLY A 87 -14.02 -3.66 -14.49
N ARG A 88 -15.29 -3.33 -14.77
CA ARG A 88 -16.29 -3.12 -13.73
C ARG A 88 -16.41 -4.30 -12.75
N GLU A 89 -16.34 -5.52 -13.27
CA GLU A 89 -16.46 -6.72 -12.42
C GLU A 89 -15.28 -6.83 -11.46
N ASN A 90 -14.08 -6.52 -11.92
CA ASN A 90 -12.89 -6.56 -11.09
C ASN A 90 -12.94 -5.50 -10.00
N VAL A 91 -13.40 -4.30 -10.33
CA VAL A 91 -13.57 -3.22 -9.35
C VAL A 91 -14.57 -3.62 -8.27
N LEU A 92 -15.70 -4.20 -8.67
CA LEU A 92 -16.72 -4.66 -7.72
C LEU A 92 -16.18 -5.77 -6.82
N GLN A 93 -15.44 -6.70 -7.39
CA GLN A 93 -14.84 -7.80 -6.65
C GLN A 93 -13.85 -7.29 -5.61
N ILE A 94 -12.99 -6.36 -5.99
CA ILE A 94 -12.04 -5.73 -5.08
C ILE A 94 -12.77 -5.01 -3.95
N ALA A 95 -13.82 -4.26 -4.28
CA ALA A 95 -14.60 -3.53 -3.28
C ALA A 95 -15.22 -4.47 -2.23
N ARG A 96 -15.63 -5.67 -2.64
CA ARG A 96 -16.20 -6.67 -1.73
C ARG A 96 -15.20 -7.25 -0.75
N LEU A 97 -13.90 -7.11 -1.05
CA LEU A 97 -12.84 -7.64 -0.18
C LEU A 97 -12.59 -6.75 1.05
N GLY A 98 -13.26 -5.62 1.14
CA GLY A 98 -13.11 -4.73 2.29
C GLY A 98 -11.89 -3.82 2.20
N VAL A 99 -11.43 -3.52 0.99
CA VAL A 99 -10.35 -2.55 0.80
C VAL A 99 -10.89 -1.13 0.98
N ARG A 100 -10.02 -0.22 1.38
CA ARG A 100 -10.40 1.18 1.55
C ARG A 100 -10.55 1.86 0.20
N ASP A 101 -9.68 1.54 -0.75
CA ASP A 101 -9.71 2.12 -2.09
C ASP A 101 -8.89 1.24 -3.03
N TYR A 102 -8.90 1.57 -4.31
CA TYR A 102 -8.08 0.90 -5.31
C TYR A 102 -7.52 1.93 -6.27
N LEU A 103 -6.47 1.54 -7.01
CA LEU A 103 -5.82 2.40 -7.99
C LEU A 103 -5.41 1.54 -9.18
N VAL A 104 -5.76 1.97 -10.39
CA VAL A 104 -5.47 1.23 -11.62
C VAL A 104 -4.09 1.61 -12.15
N LYS A 105 -3.29 0.61 -12.51
CA LYS A 105 -1.98 0.81 -13.13
C LYS A 105 -2.14 1.05 -14.64
N PRO A 106 -1.33 1.92 -15.25
CA PRO A 106 -0.36 2.81 -14.60
C PRO A 106 -1.05 3.98 -13.92
N PHE A 107 -0.46 4.48 -12.86
CA PHE A 107 -0.99 5.62 -12.11
C PHE A 107 0.06 6.72 -11.97
N LYS A 108 -0.40 7.93 -11.65
CA LYS A 108 0.48 9.06 -11.39
C LYS A 108 0.68 9.23 -9.89
N GLU A 109 1.77 9.86 -9.50
CA GLU A 109 2.09 10.10 -8.09
C GLU A 109 0.97 10.83 -7.36
N ASP A 110 0.39 11.85 -8.00
CA ASP A 110 -0.69 12.64 -7.39
C ASP A 110 -1.96 11.81 -7.16
N GLN A 111 -2.26 10.86 -8.04
CA GLN A 111 -3.39 9.96 -7.88
C GLN A 111 -3.18 9.05 -6.66
N LEU A 112 -1.97 8.52 -6.50
CA LEU A 112 -1.63 7.69 -5.35
C LEU A 112 -1.72 8.51 -4.06
N LEU A 113 -1.12 9.70 -4.04
CA LEU A 113 -1.09 10.55 -2.85
C LEU A 113 -2.49 10.99 -2.44
N GLU A 114 -3.38 11.25 -3.39
CA GLU A 114 -4.76 11.60 -3.09
C GLU A 114 -5.46 10.47 -2.34
N LYS A 115 -5.34 9.24 -2.84
CA LYS A 115 -5.98 8.10 -2.20
C LYS A 115 -5.37 7.78 -0.84
N VAL A 116 -4.06 7.87 -0.73
CA VAL A 116 -3.36 7.67 0.55
C VAL A 116 -3.79 8.72 1.57
N GLY A 117 -3.92 9.98 1.13
CA GLY A 117 -4.34 11.08 2.01
C GLY A 117 -5.74 10.93 2.58
N ARG A 118 -6.57 10.09 1.97
CA ARG A 118 -7.90 9.77 2.51
C ARG A 118 -7.85 8.72 3.61
N CYS A 119 -6.76 7.99 3.71
CA CYS A 119 -6.60 6.92 4.68
C CYS A 119 -5.75 7.33 5.87
N VAL A 120 -4.72 8.12 5.63
CA VAL A 120 -3.76 8.56 6.65
C VAL A 120 -3.41 10.02 6.41
N THR A 121 -2.94 10.70 7.45
CA THR A 121 -2.50 12.10 7.32
C THR A 121 -1.04 12.11 6.90
N LEU A 122 -0.77 12.67 5.72
CA LEU A 122 0.58 12.83 5.22
C LEU A 122 1.14 14.18 5.68
N GLU A 123 2.24 14.15 6.39
CA GLU A 123 2.93 15.35 6.84
C GLU A 123 4.24 15.46 6.09
N LYS A 124 4.57 16.65 5.63
CA LYS A 124 5.83 16.87 4.93
C LYS A 124 7.00 16.80 5.90
N ARG A 125 8.14 16.33 5.40
CA ARG A 125 9.35 16.30 6.20
C ARG A 125 9.76 17.71 6.60
N PRO A 126 10.31 17.88 7.79
CA PRO A 126 10.78 19.21 8.22
C PRO A 126 11.84 19.76 7.29
N ALA A 127 11.70 21.01 6.91
CA ALA A 127 12.62 21.67 5.99
C ALA A 127 14.05 21.75 6.54
N THR A 128 14.18 21.75 7.84
CA THR A 128 15.47 21.85 8.49
C THR A 128 16.36 20.64 8.30
N THR A 129 15.79 19.55 7.80
CA THR A 129 16.56 18.35 7.63
C THR A 129 17.43 18.39 6.41
N ALA A 130 17.40 19.46 5.69
CA ALA A 130 18.16 19.48 4.51
C ALA A 130 19.31 20.39 4.62
N PRO A 131 20.32 20.04 5.24
CA PRO A 131 21.44 20.83 5.05
C PRO A 131 21.95 20.33 3.82
N ALA A 132 21.84 20.65 3.26
CA ALA A 132 22.59 20.24 2.27
C ALA A 132 23.33 19.66 1.89
#